data_99065d303b587c498a09e5c353b71c7e
#
_entry.id   99065d303b587c498a09e5c353b71c7e
#
_cell.length_a   1.000
_cell.length_b   1.000
_cell.length_c   1.000
_cell.angle_alpha   90.00
_cell.angle_beta   90.00
_cell.angle_gamma   90.00
#
_symmetry.space_group_name_H-M   'P 1'
#
loop_
_entity.id
_entity.type
_entity.pdbx_description
1 polymer ?
#
loop_
_entity_poly.entity_id
_entity_poly.type
_entity_poly.pdbx_seq_one_letter_code
_entity_poly.pdbx_strand_id
1 'polypeptide(L)'
;MNIDIILPYKEHFTASNASAVSISVKNSLVYSNYKKDIKIFGQNVNYPMFSENFVGLNINRYIHFSKNISLIKSYLRKSNFNNEQKLIEIHNRPYLINYLYPNIKNNPLVLYFHNDPLQMQGSKKISERKEILNKVSGLVFVSEYLKERFLEGINKEYSKLHVIPNSLSINQNANLNKKKQVLFVGRIVREKGVEVYVEAIKNIAHKFPDWKFYLVGETRSRNKFFGKSFEKNIINNFLKIGPNVERIGYIPNDDVIKLMEQSSILVVPSLWQEPFGLTAMEGLSNRMAVIANKVGGLADIVKENGILIENINVENLTNKLNELITNPNLILKIQERSWLNYKYDQKTISLKQDLIRQELYDNFKC
;
A
#
# COMPACT_ATOMS: atom_id res chain seq x y z
N MET A 1 -17.23 1.00 21.55
CA MET A 1 -15.89 0.37 21.78
C MET A 1 -14.82 1.41 21.49
N ASN A 2 -14.00 1.74 22.48
CA ASN A 2 -12.88 2.67 22.26
C ASN A 2 -11.73 1.96 21.54
N ILE A 3 -11.09 2.65 20.58
CA ILE A 3 -9.99 2.13 19.76
C ILE A 3 -8.83 3.12 19.74
N ASP A 4 -7.65 2.67 20.16
CA ASP A 4 -6.41 3.42 20.06
C ASP A 4 -5.56 2.87 18.91
N ILE A 5 -5.32 3.68 17.86
CA ILE A 5 -4.45 3.33 16.72
C ILE A 5 -3.08 3.99 16.92
N ILE A 6 -2.02 3.19 16.96
CA ILE A 6 -0.65 3.68 17.15
C ILE A 6 0.11 3.64 15.83
N LEU A 7 0.45 4.81 15.30
CA LEU A 7 1.30 4.97 14.12
C LEU A 7 2.78 5.01 14.53
N PRO A 8 3.65 4.25 13.86
CA PRO A 8 5.09 4.31 14.10
C PRO A 8 5.69 5.69 13.80
N TYR A 9 6.84 5.96 14.40
CA TYR A 9 7.63 7.15 14.07
C TYR A 9 7.90 7.22 12.56
N LYS A 10 7.72 8.41 11.98
CA LYS A 10 7.78 8.76 10.55
C LYS A 10 6.54 8.39 9.71
N GLU A 11 5.55 7.73 10.26
CA GLU A 11 4.25 7.59 9.61
C GLU A 11 3.43 8.86 9.91
N HIS A 12 3.69 9.94 9.15
CA HIS A 12 3.06 11.25 9.39
C HIS A 12 1.58 11.23 9.00
N PHE A 13 0.71 11.59 9.93
CA PHE A 13 -0.74 11.64 9.71
C PHE A 13 -1.18 13.03 9.22
N THR A 14 -0.61 13.46 8.09
CA THR A 14 -0.91 14.76 7.44
C THR A 14 -0.97 14.59 5.91
N ALA A 15 -1.81 15.35 5.24
CA ALA A 15 -2.01 15.23 3.79
C ALA A 15 -0.72 15.55 2.98
N SER A 16 0.07 16.51 3.44
CA SER A 16 1.27 16.98 2.73
C SER A 16 2.43 15.96 2.71
N ASN A 17 2.45 14.99 3.63
CA ASN A 17 3.54 14.02 3.76
C ASN A 17 3.04 12.67 4.29
N ALA A 18 1.88 12.23 3.82
CA ALA A 18 1.30 10.95 4.22
C ALA A 18 2.15 9.78 3.71
N SER A 19 2.31 8.77 4.55
CA SER A 19 2.82 7.46 4.15
C SER A 19 1.67 6.55 3.70
N ALA A 20 1.99 5.43 3.06
CA ALA A 20 1.00 4.40 2.71
C ALA A 20 0.22 3.89 3.95
N VAL A 21 0.89 3.76 5.09
CA VAL A 21 0.26 3.36 6.37
C VAL A 21 -0.72 4.43 6.86
N SER A 22 -0.31 5.70 6.86
CA SER A 22 -1.17 6.81 7.27
C SER A 22 -2.39 6.97 6.37
N ILE A 23 -2.24 6.76 5.05
CA ILE A 23 -3.34 6.75 4.08
C ILE A 23 -4.28 5.58 4.35
N SER A 24 -3.75 4.39 4.61
CA SER A 24 -4.55 3.21 4.95
C SER A 24 -5.41 3.46 6.20
N VAL A 25 -4.81 4.00 7.27
CA VAL A 25 -5.52 4.38 8.50
C VAL A 25 -6.57 5.46 8.23
N LYS A 26 -6.22 6.51 7.48
CA LYS A 26 -7.19 7.55 7.07
C LYS A 26 -8.40 6.91 6.38
N ASN A 27 -8.15 6.05 5.38
CA ASN A 27 -9.20 5.44 4.58
C ASN A 27 -10.11 4.54 5.41
N SER A 28 -9.57 3.85 6.42
CA SER A 28 -10.36 3.02 7.32
C SER A 28 -11.30 3.80 8.24
N LEU A 29 -11.02 5.09 8.48
CA LEU A 29 -11.87 5.94 9.33
C LEU A 29 -13.07 6.53 8.59
N VAL A 30 -12.98 6.72 7.28
CA VAL A 30 -13.99 7.48 6.51
C VAL A 30 -15.40 6.92 6.72
N TYR A 31 -15.56 5.61 6.70
CA TYR A 31 -16.85 4.91 6.83
C TYR A 31 -16.94 4.02 8.07
N SER A 32 -16.01 4.14 9.02
CA SER A 32 -16.04 3.36 10.25
C SER A 32 -17.21 3.77 11.15
N ASN A 33 -17.93 2.79 11.68
CA ASN A 33 -18.96 2.97 12.69
C ASN A 33 -18.37 3.46 14.03
N TYR A 34 -17.09 3.20 14.26
CA TYR A 34 -16.34 3.60 15.46
C TYR A 34 -15.58 4.91 15.28
N LYS A 35 -15.81 5.66 14.21
CA LYS A 35 -15.04 6.88 13.90
C LYS A 35 -14.93 7.85 15.09
N LYS A 36 -15.99 8.03 15.87
CA LYS A 36 -16.01 8.92 17.04
C LYS A 36 -15.21 8.38 18.23
N ASP A 37 -15.05 7.05 18.31
CA ASP A 37 -14.39 6.35 19.42
C ASP A 37 -12.92 6.01 19.11
N ILE A 38 -12.48 6.26 17.87
CA ILE A 38 -11.11 6.02 17.42
C ILE A 38 -10.22 7.21 17.79
N LYS A 39 -9.08 6.92 18.45
CA LYS A 39 -7.98 7.87 18.65
C LYS A 39 -6.73 7.38 17.93
N ILE A 40 -6.10 8.26 17.17
CA ILE A 40 -4.87 7.98 16.40
C ILE A 40 -3.70 8.65 17.10
N PHE A 41 -2.78 7.85 17.60
CA PHE A 41 -1.57 8.30 18.28
C PHE A 41 -0.37 8.24 17.33
N GLY A 42 0.31 9.37 17.15
CA GLY A 42 1.47 9.45 16.29
C GLY A 42 2.39 10.61 16.64
N GLN A 43 3.50 10.72 15.92
CA GLN A 43 4.37 11.88 16.03
C GLN A 43 3.58 13.17 15.78
N ASN A 44 3.83 14.23 16.57
CA ASN A 44 3.24 15.54 16.33
C ASN A 44 3.43 16.01 14.88
N VAL A 45 2.34 16.46 14.27
CA VAL A 45 2.30 17.02 12.92
C VAL A 45 1.44 18.28 12.93
N ASN A 46 1.77 19.22 12.06
CA ASN A 46 0.89 20.34 11.75
C ASN A 46 -0.21 19.83 10.81
N TYR A 47 -1.46 20.23 11.04
CA TYR A 47 -2.61 19.90 10.18
C TYR A 47 -2.81 18.40 9.96
N PRO A 48 -3.17 17.62 11.00
CA PRO A 48 -3.49 16.20 10.84
C PRO A 48 -4.74 15.99 9.99
N MET A 49 -4.81 14.86 9.28
CA MET A 49 -5.91 14.54 8.34
C MET A 49 -7.29 14.46 9.01
N PHE A 50 -7.35 14.04 10.28
CA PHE A 50 -8.55 14.06 11.13
C PHE A 50 -8.13 14.61 12.49
N SER A 51 -8.28 15.92 12.68
CA SER A 51 -7.80 16.62 13.89
C SER A 51 -8.52 16.17 15.16
N GLU A 52 -9.81 15.87 15.07
CA GLU A 52 -10.64 15.38 16.18
C GLU A 52 -10.24 13.98 16.67
N ASN A 53 -9.66 13.16 15.81
CA ASN A 53 -9.21 11.81 16.15
C ASN A 53 -7.72 11.74 16.49
N PHE A 54 -6.93 12.77 16.14
CA PHE A 54 -5.47 12.69 16.22
C PHE A 54 -4.93 13.20 17.55
N VAL A 55 -4.05 12.42 18.14
CA VAL A 55 -3.34 12.74 19.38
C VAL A 55 -1.84 12.75 19.13
N GLY A 56 -1.27 13.93 19.01
CA GLY A 56 0.16 14.12 18.84
C GLY A 56 0.96 13.70 20.08
N LEU A 57 2.02 12.93 19.87
CA LEU A 57 2.93 12.46 20.90
C LEU A 57 4.27 13.17 20.83
N ASN A 58 4.74 13.67 21.97
CA ASN A 58 6.06 14.26 22.10
C ASN A 58 7.10 13.16 22.18
N ILE A 59 8.07 13.20 21.24
CA ILE A 59 9.16 12.26 21.16
C ILE A 59 10.40 12.93 21.72
N ASN A 60 10.92 12.41 22.83
CA ASN A 60 12.16 12.93 23.40
C ASN A 60 13.33 12.64 22.47
N ARG A 61 13.99 13.69 21.97
CA ARG A 61 15.12 13.59 21.02
C ARG A 61 16.42 13.14 21.69
N TYR A 62 16.54 13.32 22.98
CA TYR A 62 17.77 13.12 23.74
C TYR A 62 17.89 11.77 24.45
N ILE A 63 16.78 11.06 24.59
CA ILE A 63 16.74 9.78 25.30
C ILE A 63 16.34 8.70 24.30
N HIS A 64 17.25 7.78 24.05
CA HIS A 64 17.06 6.45 23.48
C HIS A 64 17.47 6.17 22.03
N PHE A 65 18.04 4.99 21.92
CA PHE A 65 18.40 4.28 20.71
C PHE A 65 17.24 4.06 19.69
N SER A 66 15.97 4.23 20.08
CA SER A 66 14.83 4.08 19.18
C SER A 66 13.73 5.13 19.44
N LYS A 67 13.43 5.96 18.42
CA LYS A 67 12.34 6.93 18.45
C LYS A 67 10.96 6.27 18.55
N ASN A 68 10.80 5.04 18.04
CA ASN A 68 9.58 4.27 18.20
C ASN A 68 9.33 3.86 19.66
N ILE A 69 10.37 3.47 20.39
CA ILE A 69 10.24 3.16 21.84
C ILE A 69 9.85 4.42 22.61
N SER A 70 10.45 5.57 22.29
CA SER A 70 10.06 6.85 22.90
C SER A 70 8.58 7.19 22.61
N LEU A 71 8.11 6.90 21.41
CA LEU A 71 6.70 7.10 21.03
C LEU A 71 5.78 6.19 21.86
N ILE A 72 6.09 4.90 22.01
CA ILE A 72 5.32 3.99 22.86
C ILE A 72 5.29 4.44 24.33
N LYS A 73 6.43 4.87 24.88
CA LYS A 73 6.47 5.40 26.26
C LYS A 73 5.61 6.65 26.41
N SER A 74 5.59 7.54 25.40
CA SER A 74 4.73 8.72 25.39
C SER A 74 3.24 8.34 25.29
N TYR A 75 2.90 7.34 24.46
CA TYR A 75 1.56 6.78 24.39
C TYR A 75 1.09 6.24 25.74
N LEU A 76 1.89 5.36 26.39
CA LEU A 76 1.55 4.76 27.68
C LEU A 76 1.33 5.77 28.80
N ARG A 77 2.06 6.90 28.78
CA ARG A 77 1.85 7.98 29.76
C ARG A 77 0.57 8.78 29.49
N LYS A 78 0.18 8.92 28.22
CA LYS A 78 -0.94 9.76 27.79
C LYS A 78 -2.26 9.00 27.77
N SER A 79 -2.20 7.68 27.59
CA SER A 79 -3.37 6.81 27.60
C SER A 79 -3.74 6.43 29.01
N ASN A 80 -5.03 6.56 29.34
CA ASN A 80 -5.59 6.08 30.60
C ASN A 80 -6.08 4.64 30.39
N PHE A 81 -5.50 3.67 31.12
CA PHE A 81 -5.87 2.25 31.07
C PHE A 81 -6.69 1.81 32.28
N ASN A 82 -6.99 2.72 33.22
CA ASN A 82 -7.51 2.34 34.54
C ASN A 82 -9.02 2.07 34.56
N ASN A 83 -9.80 2.61 33.63
CA ASN A 83 -11.26 2.61 33.75
C ASN A 83 -12.04 1.99 32.59
N GLU A 84 -11.43 1.78 31.42
CA GLU A 84 -12.14 1.26 30.24
C GLU A 84 -11.25 0.36 29.40
N GLN A 85 -11.77 -0.81 29.05
CA GLN A 85 -11.14 -1.66 28.06
C GLN A 85 -11.24 -1.05 26.67
N LYS A 86 -10.14 -1.04 25.93
CA LYS A 86 -10.06 -0.52 24.57
C LYS A 86 -9.31 -1.48 23.65
N LEU A 87 -9.64 -1.48 22.37
CA LEU A 87 -8.86 -2.17 21.36
C LEU A 87 -7.62 -1.32 21.00
N ILE A 88 -6.44 -1.92 21.01
CA ILE A 88 -5.19 -1.24 20.69
C ILE A 88 -4.63 -1.80 19.39
N GLU A 89 -4.54 -0.96 18.36
CA GLU A 89 -3.96 -1.30 17.06
C GLU A 89 -2.56 -0.70 16.94
N ILE A 90 -1.57 -1.51 16.58
CA ILE A 90 -0.24 -1.04 16.22
C ILE A 90 0.06 -1.41 14.76
N HIS A 91 0.50 -0.44 13.98
CA HIS A 91 0.79 -0.62 12.57
C HIS A 91 2.29 -0.80 12.34
N ASN A 92 2.70 -1.94 11.75
CA ASN A 92 4.11 -2.29 11.55
C ASN A 92 4.93 -2.34 12.88
N ARG A 93 6.25 -2.52 12.79
CA ARG A 93 7.19 -2.52 13.93
C ARG A 93 6.86 -3.58 14.98
N PRO A 94 6.81 -4.88 14.61
CA PRO A 94 6.41 -5.98 15.51
C PRO A 94 7.23 -6.05 16.81
N TYR A 95 8.50 -5.63 16.82
CA TYR A 95 9.32 -5.59 18.04
C TYR A 95 8.75 -4.72 19.17
N LEU A 96 7.85 -3.78 18.84
CA LEU A 96 7.20 -2.92 19.84
C LEU A 96 6.16 -3.64 20.69
N ILE A 97 5.69 -4.82 20.26
CA ILE A 97 4.78 -5.67 21.02
C ILE A 97 5.37 -5.95 22.41
N ASN A 98 6.68 -6.19 22.49
CA ASN A 98 7.36 -6.48 23.75
C ASN A 98 7.39 -5.31 24.75
N TYR A 99 7.21 -4.09 24.25
CA TYR A 99 7.09 -2.89 25.09
C TYR A 99 5.65 -2.54 25.44
N LEU A 100 4.70 -2.89 24.56
CA LEU A 100 3.27 -2.60 24.79
C LEU A 100 2.63 -3.65 25.71
N TYR A 101 2.78 -4.92 25.39
CA TYR A 101 2.05 -6.03 26.01
C TYR A 101 2.11 -6.06 27.54
N PRO A 102 3.27 -5.83 28.23
CA PRO A 102 3.32 -5.83 29.69
C PRO A 102 2.49 -4.74 30.36
N ASN A 103 2.22 -3.63 29.62
CA ASN A 103 1.56 -2.43 30.18
C ASN A 103 0.07 -2.35 29.81
N ILE A 104 -0.42 -3.23 28.95
CA ILE A 104 -1.79 -3.17 28.39
C ILE A 104 -2.55 -4.49 28.51
N LYS A 105 -2.18 -5.35 29.48
CA LYS A 105 -2.65 -6.75 29.62
C LYS A 105 -4.18 -6.93 29.57
N ASN A 106 -4.93 -5.93 30.04
CA ASN A 106 -6.39 -5.97 30.05
C ASN A 106 -7.03 -5.39 28.79
N ASN A 107 -6.25 -5.25 27.72
CA ASN A 107 -6.70 -4.67 26.47
C ASN A 107 -6.32 -5.58 25.29
N PRO A 108 -7.23 -5.86 24.34
CA PRO A 108 -6.89 -6.60 23.14
C PRO A 108 -5.89 -5.80 22.30
N LEU A 109 -4.82 -6.47 21.88
CA LEU A 109 -3.73 -5.91 21.06
C LEU A 109 -3.78 -6.51 19.67
N VAL A 110 -3.83 -5.68 18.65
CA VAL A 110 -3.85 -6.06 17.24
C VAL A 110 -2.64 -5.48 16.53
N LEU A 111 -1.91 -6.32 15.80
CA LEU A 111 -0.76 -5.89 15.00
C LEU A 111 -1.11 -5.94 13.51
N TYR A 112 -0.91 -4.82 12.82
CA TYR A 112 -1.08 -4.70 11.36
C TYR A 112 0.25 -4.79 10.64
N PHE A 113 0.32 -5.62 9.59
CA PHE A 113 1.46 -5.74 8.70
C PHE A 113 1.16 -5.09 7.34
N HIS A 114 1.89 -4.01 7.03
CA HIS A 114 1.88 -3.32 5.74
C HIS A 114 3.12 -3.62 4.89
N ASN A 115 4.11 -4.31 5.47
CA ASN A 115 5.36 -4.71 4.81
C ASN A 115 5.67 -6.17 5.15
N ASP A 116 6.60 -6.77 4.40
CA ASP A 116 6.99 -8.19 4.57
C ASP A 116 7.44 -8.48 6.01
N PRO A 117 6.72 -9.36 6.75
CA PRO A 117 7.06 -9.72 8.13
C PRO A 117 8.48 -10.27 8.28
N LEU A 118 9.00 -10.98 7.28
CA LEU A 118 10.33 -11.59 7.36
C LEU A 118 11.47 -10.57 7.18
N GLN A 119 11.16 -9.36 6.75
CA GLN A 119 12.12 -8.26 6.64
C GLN A 119 12.07 -7.30 7.84
N MET A 120 11.11 -7.48 8.75
CA MET A 120 10.88 -6.57 9.87
C MET A 120 11.55 -7.07 11.15
N GLN A 121 12.21 -6.17 11.88
CA GLN A 121 12.75 -6.46 13.20
C GLN A 121 11.64 -6.93 14.15
N GLY A 122 11.84 -8.05 14.82
CA GLY A 122 10.88 -8.65 15.76
C GLY A 122 9.89 -9.62 15.13
N SER A 123 10.03 -9.94 13.82
CA SER A 123 9.25 -10.98 13.15
C SER A 123 10.04 -11.78 12.10
N LYS A 124 11.35 -11.58 12.00
CA LYS A 124 12.20 -12.30 11.03
C LYS A 124 12.28 -13.79 11.32
N LYS A 125 12.45 -14.15 12.60
CA LYS A 125 12.62 -15.53 13.05
C LYS A 125 11.27 -16.18 13.36
N ILE A 126 11.17 -17.49 13.15
CA ILE A 126 9.98 -18.27 13.53
C ILE A 126 9.64 -18.10 15.01
N SER A 127 10.64 -18.08 15.89
CA SER A 127 10.46 -17.88 17.34
C SER A 127 9.82 -16.52 17.66
N GLU A 128 10.28 -15.46 16.99
CA GLU A 128 9.72 -14.10 17.15
C GLU A 128 8.24 -14.05 16.71
N ARG A 129 7.91 -14.70 15.58
CA ARG A 129 6.52 -14.76 15.09
C ARG A 129 5.61 -15.58 16.02
N LYS A 130 6.12 -16.70 16.56
CA LYS A 130 5.40 -17.48 17.59
C LYS A 130 5.18 -16.67 18.87
N GLU A 131 6.15 -15.88 19.28
CA GLU A 131 6.03 -14.98 20.45
C GLU A 131 4.95 -13.91 20.21
N ILE A 132 4.91 -13.29 19.01
CA ILE A 132 3.84 -12.35 18.61
C ILE A 132 2.49 -13.04 18.72
N LEU A 133 2.34 -14.24 18.13
CA LEU A 133 1.09 -15.01 18.17
C LEU A 133 0.60 -15.25 19.60
N ASN A 134 1.48 -15.41 20.58
CA ASN A 134 1.10 -15.60 21.98
C ASN A 134 0.67 -14.31 22.70
N LYS A 135 1.07 -13.13 22.18
CA LYS A 135 0.86 -11.84 22.84
C LYS A 135 -0.28 -11.00 22.25
N VAL A 136 -0.64 -11.24 20.99
CA VAL A 136 -1.66 -10.44 20.31
C VAL A 136 -2.99 -11.15 20.25
N SER A 137 -4.07 -10.38 20.32
CA SER A 137 -5.44 -10.86 20.11
C SER A 137 -5.72 -11.10 18.63
N GLY A 138 -5.09 -10.30 17.74
CA GLY A 138 -5.26 -10.42 16.30
C GLY A 138 -4.04 -9.95 15.51
N LEU A 139 -3.90 -10.52 14.31
CA LEU A 139 -2.96 -10.09 13.28
C LEU A 139 -3.72 -9.73 12.03
N VAL A 140 -3.43 -8.56 11.46
CA VAL A 140 -4.04 -8.09 10.23
C VAL A 140 -2.95 -7.85 9.18
N PHE A 141 -3.15 -8.42 8.00
CA PHE A 141 -2.26 -8.30 6.85
C PHE A 141 -2.97 -7.58 5.71
N VAL A 142 -2.24 -6.75 4.95
CA VAL A 142 -2.84 -6.04 3.82
C VAL A 142 -2.97 -6.90 2.55
N SER A 143 -2.46 -8.14 2.54
CA SER A 143 -2.57 -9.10 1.45
C SER A 143 -2.46 -10.54 1.95
N GLU A 144 -3.00 -11.51 1.20
CA GLU A 144 -2.78 -12.93 1.47
C GLU A 144 -1.31 -13.29 1.40
N TYR A 145 -0.58 -12.70 0.45
CA TYR A 145 0.87 -12.85 0.35
C TYR A 145 1.59 -12.55 1.69
N LEU A 146 1.28 -11.43 2.37
CA LEU A 146 1.93 -11.10 3.64
C LEU A 146 1.54 -12.05 4.77
N LYS A 147 0.30 -12.57 4.77
CA LYS A 147 -0.15 -13.59 5.72
C LYS A 147 0.62 -14.90 5.52
N GLU A 148 0.76 -15.36 4.29
CA GLU A 148 1.56 -16.54 3.94
C GLU A 148 3.03 -16.35 4.33
N ARG A 149 3.62 -15.18 4.05
CA ARG A 149 4.98 -14.83 4.49
C ARG A 149 5.14 -14.88 6.01
N PHE A 150 4.14 -14.40 6.76
CA PHE A 150 4.19 -14.50 8.23
C PHE A 150 4.15 -15.94 8.71
N LEU A 151 3.39 -16.80 8.06
CA LEU A 151 3.23 -18.21 8.39
C LEU A 151 4.40 -19.10 7.92
N GLU A 152 5.32 -18.60 7.10
CA GLU A 152 6.44 -19.39 6.59
C GLU A 152 7.21 -20.09 7.73
N GLY A 153 7.24 -21.43 7.70
CA GLY A 153 7.81 -22.27 8.75
C GLY A 153 6.95 -22.41 10.01
N ILE A 154 5.69 -21.98 10.00
CA ILE A 154 4.71 -22.16 11.06
C ILE A 154 3.59 -23.06 10.57
N ASN A 155 3.64 -24.35 10.90
CA ASN A 155 2.69 -25.36 10.44
C ASN A 155 1.45 -25.43 11.35
N LYS A 156 0.72 -24.33 11.48
CA LYS A 156 -0.52 -24.26 12.27
C LYS A 156 -1.40 -23.13 11.74
N GLU A 157 -2.69 -23.41 11.64
CA GLU A 157 -3.70 -22.38 11.39
C GLU A 157 -4.06 -21.65 12.68
N TYR A 158 -4.36 -20.37 12.55
CA TYR A 158 -4.77 -19.50 13.64
C TYR A 158 -5.98 -18.66 13.21
N SER A 159 -7.08 -18.77 13.94
CA SER A 159 -8.33 -18.02 13.66
C SER A 159 -8.16 -16.49 13.76
N LYS A 160 -7.16 -16.03 14.50
CA LYS A 160 -6.89 -14.60 14.72
C LYS A 160 -6.04 -13.91 13.62
N LEU A 161 -5.81 -14.56 12.49
CA LEU A 161 -5.11 -14.00 11.34
C LEU A 161 -6.12 -13.54 10.29
N HIS A 162 -6.19 -12.25 10.05
CA HIS A 162 -7.13 -11.63 9.12
C HIS A 162 -6.42 -10.93 7.97
N VAL A 163 -7.06 -10.90 6.80
CA VAL A 163 -6.60 -10.10 5.66
C VAL A 163 -7.60 -8.98 5.42
N ILE A 164 -7.11 -7.75 5.59
CA ILE A 164 -7.83 -6.51 5.31
C ILE A 164 -6.98 -5.72 4.31
N PRO A 165 -7.34 -5.73 3.02
CA PRO A 165 -6.58 -4.99 2.01
C PRO A 165 -6.66 -3.47 2.25
N ASN A 166 -5.68 -2.74 1.73
CA ASN A 166 -5.83 -1.30 1.61
C ASN A 166 -7.06 -0.97 0.76
N SER A 167 -7.64 0.19 0.99
CA SER A 167 -8.87 0.61 0.30
C SER A 167 -8.69 1.95 -0.41
N LEU A 168 -9.43 2.10 -1.49
CA LEU A 168 -9.54 3.35 -2.25
C LEU A 168 -10.95 3.42 -2.84
N SER A 169 -11.57 4.59 -2.78
CA SER A 169 -12.88 4.78 -3.43
C SER A 169 -12.76 4.54 -4.92
N ILE A 170 -13.74 3.82 -5.46
CA ILE A 170 -13.88 3.70 -6.90
C ILE A 170 -14.23 5.06 -7.49
N ASN A 171 -13.61 5.41 -8.59
CA ASN A 171 -13.89 6.68 -9.26
C ASN A 171 -15.18 6.56 -10.08
N GLN A 172 -16.29 7.02 -9.54
CA GLN A 172 -17.61 6.95 -10.19
C GLN A 172 -17.67 7.70 -11.53
N ASN A 173 -16.81 8.68 -11.72
CA ASN A 173 -16.72 9.48 -12.95
C ASN A 173 -15.76 8.90 -13.98
N ALA A 174 -15.09 7.78 -13.68
CA ALA A 174 -14.14 7.18 -14.60
C ALA A 174 -14.83 6.73 -15.89
N ASN A 175 -14.43 7.35 -17.01
CA ASN A 175 -14.99 7.10 -18.33
C ASN A 175 -14.34 5.86 -18.97
N LEU A 176 -15.11 5.18 -19.87
CA LEU A 176 -14.57 4.18 -20.79
C LEU A 176 -13.89 4.83 -22.00
N ASN A 177 -14.28 6.08 -22.34
CA ASN A 177 -13.73 6.83 -23.46
C ASN A 177 -12.36 7.43 -23.10
N LYS A 178 -11.36 6.58 -22.97
CA LYS A 178 -10.00 6.95 -22.54
C LYS A 178 -9.12 7.29 -23.73
N LYS A 179 -8.13 8.15 -23.48
CA LYS A 179 -7.09 8.48 -24.46
C LYS A 179 -6.19 7.26 -24.71
N LYS A 180 -5.64 7.17 -25.92
CA LYS A 180 -4.62 6.17 -26.30
C LYS A 180 -3.32 6.45 -25.57
N GLN A 181 -3.27 6.08 -24.29
CA GLN A 181 -2.16 6.37 -23.37
C GLN A 181 -1.80 5.15 -22.56
N VAL A 182 -0.48 4.89 -22.45
CA VAL A 182 0.12 3.86 -21.61
C VAL A 182 0.95 4.54 -20.52
N LEU A 183 0.68 4.22 -19.25
CA LEU A 183 1.38 4.80 -18.12
C LEU A 183 2.28 3.78 -17.42
N PHE A 184 3.45 4.23 -17.03
CA PHE A 184 4.19 3.72 -15.87
C PHE A 184 4.14 4.79 -14.77
N VAL A 185 3.74 4.40 -13.56
CA VAL A 185 3.68 5.30 -12.40
C VAL A 185 4.43 4.68 -11.23
N GLY A 186 5.48 5.37 -10.75
CA GLY A 186 6.24 4.87 -9.61
C GLY A 186 7.63 5.49 -9.47
N ARG A 187 8.35 5.04 -8.44
CA ARG A 187 9.76 5.41 -8.28
C ARG A 187 10.60 4.87 -9.43
N ILE A 188 11.52 5.68 -9.94
CA ILE A 188 12.46 5.26 -10.99
C ILE A 188 13.61 4.47 -10.34
N VAL A 189 13.34 3.23 -10.01
CA VAL A 189 14.28 2.28 -9.37
C VAL A 189 14.12 0.88 -9.97
N ARG A 190 15.18 0.07 -9.92
CA ARG A 190 15.21 -1.27 -10.56
C ARG A 190 14.09 -2.18 -10.06
N GLU A 191 13.82 -2.13 -8.77
CA GLU A 191 12.79 -2.97 -8.13
C GLU A 191 11.39 -2.73 -8.71
N LYS A 192 11.14 -1.55 -9.29
CA LYS A 192 9.86 -1.24 -9.95
C LYS A 192 9.78 -1.67 -11.41
N GLY A 193 10.85 -2.29 -11.94
CA GLY A 193 10.86 -2.84 -13.30
C GLY A 193 10.82 -1.77 -14.40
N VAL A 194 11.24 -0.53 -14.10
CA VAL A 194 11.21 0.59 -15.04
C VAL A 194 12.05 0.33 -16.29
N GLU A 195 13.16 -0.42 -16.19
CA GLU A 195 13.99 -0.81 -17.33
C GLU A 195 13.18 -1.70 -18.30
N VAL A 196 12.41 -2.66 -17.76
CA VAL A 196 11.54 -3.53 -18.56
C VAL A 196 10.49 -2.71 -19.31
N TYR A 197 9.88 -1.73 -18.65
CA TYR A 197 8.93 -0.83 -19.28
C TYR A 197 9.56 -0.03 -20.42
N VAL A 198 10.68 0.65 -20.17
CA VAL A 198 11.35 1.51 -21.15
C VAL A 198 11.78 0.73 -22.39
N GLU A 199 12.38 -0.44 -22.23
CA GLU A 199 12.79 -1.29 -23.36
C GLU A 199 11.59 -1.87 -24.12
N ALA A 200 10.50 -2.24 -23.44
CA ALA A 200 9.27 -2.67 -24.10
C ALA A 200 8.65 -1.54 -24.94
N ILE A 201 8.60 -0.30 -24.41
CA ILE A 201 8.09 0.85 -25.17
C ILE A 201 8.98 1.16 -26.38
N LYS A 202 10.30 1.05 -26.26
CA LYS A 202 11.24 1.21 -27.38
C LYS A 202 10.93 0.28 -28.55
N ASN A 203 10.50 -0.95 -28.27
CA ASN A 203 10.17 -1.94 -29.28
C ASN A 203 8.85 -1.69 -30.02
N ILE A 204 7.94 -0.89 -29.44
CA ILE A 204 6.58 -0.72 -30.00
C ILE A 204 6.21 0.72 -30.36
N ALA A 205 6.81 1.74 -29.73
CA ALA A 205 6.35 3.12 -29.87
C ALA A 205 6.30 3.60 -31.33
N HIS A 206 7.26 3.19 -32.17
CA HIS A 206 7.32 3.53 -33.59
C HIS A 206 6.17 2.93 -34.41
N LYS A 207 5.57 1.82 -33.95
CA LYS A 207 4.42 1.16 -34.61
C LYS A 207 3.10 1.84 -34.31
N PHE A 208 3.02 2.63 -33.23
CA PHE A 208 1.80 3.24 -32.73
C PHE A 208 1.98 4.75 -32.50
N PRO A 209 2.16 5.55 -33.54
CA PRO A 209 2.44 6.99 -33.44
C PRO A 209 1.27 7.79 -32.84
N ASP A 210 0.06 7.24 -32.86
CA ASP A 210 -1.15 7.82 -32.27
C ASP A 210 -1.33 7.48 -30.78
N TRP A 211 -0.47 6.64 -30.21
CA TRP A 211 -0.41 6.35 -28.78
C TRP A 211 0.66 7.18 -28.10
N LYS A 212 0.38 7.61 -26.86
CA LYS A 212 1.37 8.27 -25.99
C LYS A 212 1.80 7.34 -24.86
N PHE A 213 3.08 7.37 -24.56
CA PHE A 213 3.70 6.54 -23.51
C PHE A 213 4.30 7.44 -22.45
N TYR A 214 3.89 7.25 -21.19
CA TYR A 214 4.27 8.12 -20.08
C TYR A 214 5.15 7.39 -19.09
N LEU A 215 6.20 8.08 -18.64
CA LEU A 215 7.04 7.70 -17.52
C LEU A 215 6.83 8.71 -16.39
N VAL A 216 6.08 8.32 -15.34
CA VAL A 216 5.67 9.21 -14.24
C VAL A 216 6.37 8.84 -12.95
N GLY A 217 6.98 9.85 -12.30
CA GLY A 217 7.64 9.71 -11.02
C GLY A 217 9.13 10.04 -11.05
N GLU A 218 9.78 9.85 -9.90
CA GLU A 218 11.21 10.12 -9.71
C GLU A 218 11.82 9.21 -8.65
N THR A 219 13.15 9.22 -8.55
CA THR A 219 13.86 8.53 -7.47
C THR A 219 13.90 9.40 -6.23
N ARG A 220 13.25 8.96 -5.14
CA ARG A 220 13.41 9.55 -3.80
C ARG A 220 14.58 8.92 -3.05
N SER A 221 15.71 8.70 -3.72
CA SER A 221 16.87 8.06 -3.09
C SER A 221 17.54 8.97 -2.07
N ARG A 222 17.77 8.43 -0.84
CA ARG A 222 18.65 9.06 0.15
C ARG A 222 20.12 9.06 -0.29
N ASN A 223 20.51 8.12 -1.14
CA ASN A 223 21.84 8.03 -1.73
C ASN A 223 21.87 8.84 -3.04
N LYS A 224 22.18 10.13 -2.92
CA LYS A 224 22.09 11.12 -4.01
C LYS A 224 22.96 10.80 -5.25
N PHE A 225 23.97 9.94 -5.14
CA PHE A 225 24.92 9.68 -6.25
C PHE A 225 24.48 8.53 -7.16
N PHE A 226 24.31 7.32 -6.65
CA PHE A 226 23.99 6.14 -7.47
C PHE A 226 22.57 6.14 -8.01
N GLY A 227 21.57 6.53 -7.21
CA GLY A 227 20.17 6.58 -7.64
C GLY A 227 19.93 7.60 -8.76
N LYS A 228 20.62 8.75 -8.72
CA LYS A 228 20.48 9.78 -9.77
C LYS A 228 21.10 9.38 -11.10
N SER A 229 22.21 8.63 -11.10
CA SER A 229 22.83 8.13 -12.33
C SER A 229 21.93 7.13 -13.05
N PHE A 230 21.37 6.18 -12.31
CA PHE A 230 20.39 5.22 -12.86
C PHE A 230 19.16 5.93 -13.43
N GLU A 231 18.53 6.79 -12.63
CA GLU A 231 17.35 7.56 -13.06
C GLU A 231 17.64 8.38 -14.33
N LYS A 232 18.76 9.11 -14.36
CA LYS A 232 19.18 9.90 -15.53
C LYS A 232 19.35 9.04 -16.77
N ASN A 233 19.94 7.85 -16.63
CA ASN A 233 20.11 6.93 -17.74
C ASN A 233 18.76 6.43 -18.26
N ILE A 234 17.86 6.03 -17.37
CA ILE A 234 16.50 5.58 -17.73
C ILE A 234 15.73 6.69 -18.46
N ILE A 235 15.75 7.91 -17.94
CA ILE A 235 15.06 9.05 -18.55
C ILE A 235 15.64 9.35 -19.93
N ASN A 236 16.97 9.39 -20.06
CA ASN A 236 17.62 9.65 -21.35
C ASN A 236 17.28 8.58 -22.39
N ASN A 237 17.28 7.31 -22.00
CA ASN A 237 16.91 6.21 -22.91
C ASN A 237 15.43 6.32 -23.31
N PHE A 238 14.56 6.65 -22.37
CA PHE A 238 13.15 6.80 -22.65
C PHE A 238 12.86 7.95 -23.63
N LEU A 239 13.45 9.13 -23.40
CA LEU A 239 13.23 10.31 -24.27
C LEU A 239 13.82 10.15 -25.68
N LYS A 240 14.77 9.25 -25.89
CA LYS A 240 15.33 8.96 -27.21
C LYS A 240 14.45 8.03 -28.06
N ILE A 241 13.37 7.44 -27.50
CA ILE A 241 12.50 6.49 -28.20
C ILE A 241 11.75 7.17 -29.36
N GLY A 242 11.23 8.39 -29.15
CA GLY A 242 10.50 9.09 -30.20
C GLY A 242 9.62 10.23 -29.67
N PRO A 243 8.85 10.89 -30.54
CA PRO A 243 8.06 12.07 -30.19
C PRO A 243 6.78 11.72 -29.39
N ASN A 244 6.39 10.45 -29.32
CA ASN A 244 5.20 9.98 -28.64
C ASN A 244 5.47 9.45 -27.23
N VAL A 245 6.67 9.66 -26.69
CA VAL A 245 7.00 9.38 -25.28
C VAL A 245 7.07 10.69 -24.49
N GLU A 246 6.63 10.67 -23.25
CA GLU A 246 6.63 11.84 -22.38
C GLU A 246 7.03 11.46 -20.94
N ARG A 247 8.03 12.17 -20.41
CA ARG A 247 8.45 12.02 -19.02
C ARG A 247 7.77 13.06 -18.16
N ILE A 248 7.00 12.59 -17.18
CA ILE A 248 6.44 13.43 -16.11
C ILE A 248 7.20 13.13 -14.83
N GLY A 249 7.79 14.14 -14.21
CA GLY A 249 8.49 14.00 -12.94
C GLY A 249 7.59 13.55 -11.79
N TYR A 250 7.98 13.88 -10.59
CA TYR A 250 7.10 13.75 -9.44
C TYR A 250 5.92 14.72 -9.57
N ILE A 251 4.72 14.21 -9.45
CA ILE A 251 3.47 14.99 -9.33
C ILE A 251 2.70 14.51 -8.09
N PRO A 252 1.86 15.37 -7.48
CA PRO A 252 0.97 15.00 -6.38
C PRO A 252 0.04 13.84 -6.77
N ASN A 253 -0.40 13.06 -5.78
CA ASN A 253 -1.25 11.89 -6.05
C ASN A 253 -2.56 12.24 -6.76
N ASP A 254 -3.18 13.37 -6.43
CA ASP A 254 -4.41 13.82 -7.09
C ASP A 254 -4.21 14.04 -8.59
N ASP A 255 -3.04 14.53 -9.01
CA ASP A 255 -2.72 14.73 -10.43
C ASP A 255 -2.36 13.39 -11.12
N VAL A 256 -1.76 12.43 -10.37
CA VAL A 256 -1.62 11.05 -10.86
C VAL A 256 -2.99 10.43 -11.14
N ILE A 257 -3.94 10.58 -10.24
CA ILE A 257 -5.31 10.07 -10.40
C ILE A 257 -5.99 10.70 -11.64
N LYS A 258 -5.89 12.02 -11.82
CA LYS A 258 -6.43 12.69 -13.03
C LYS A 258 -5.81 12.15 -14.33
N LEU A 259 -4.51 11.84 -14.31
CA LEU A 259 -3.83 11.24 -15.44
C LEU A 259 -4.34 9.81 -15.70
N MET A 260 -4.54 9.03 -14.65
CA MET A 260 -5.11 7.67 -14.73
C MET A 260 -6.56 7.67 -15.24
N GLU A 261 -7.38 8.66 -14.84
CA GLU A 261 -8.76 8.84 -15.34
C GLU A 261 -8.81 8.93 -16.88
N GLN A 262 -7.83 9.55 -17.49
CA GLN A 262 -7.79 9.78 -18.92
C GLN A 262 -7.07 8.67 -19.71
N SER A 263 -6.27 7.83 -19.05
CA SER A 263 -5.35 6.90 -19.70
C SER A 263 -5.91 5.48 -19.79
N SER A 264 -5.60 4.77 -20.88
CA SER A 264 -6.16 3.44 -21.17
C SER A 264 -5.48 2.31 -20.45
N ILE A 265 -4.14 2.32 -20.39
CA ILE A 265 -3.34 1.19 -19.93
C ILE A 265 -2.36 1.65 -18.82
N LEU A 266 -2.30 0.89 -17.74
CA LEU A 266 -1.29 1.05 -16.69
C LEU A 266 -0.39 -0.18 -16.65
N VAL A 267 0.93 0.03 -16.65
CA VAL A 267 1.92 -1.04 -16.51
C VAL A 267 2.60 -0.96 -15.15
N VAL A 268 2.54 -2.05 -14.38
CA VAL A 268 3.16 -2.18 -13.05
C VAL A 268 4.14 -3.38 -13.06
N PRO A 269 5.33 -3.22 -13.67
CA PRO A 269 6.24 -4.33 -13.95
C PRO A 269 7.20 -4.60 -12.80
N SER A 270 6.75 -4.44 -11.54
CA SER A 270 7.58 -4.62 -10.35
C SER A 270 8.32 -5.96 -10.34
N LEU A 271 9.63 -5.92 -10.08
CA LEU A 271 10.49 -7.10 -10.00
C LEU A 271 10.67 -7.62 -8.57
N TRP A 272 10.26 -6.83 -7.58
CA TRP A 272 10.31 -7.24 -6.18
C TRP A 272 8.94 -7.66 -5.66
N GLN A 273 8.93 -8.40 -4.56
CA GLN A 273 7.70 -8.88 -3.93
C GLN A 273 6.95 -7.71 -3.28
N GLU A 274 5.99 -7.16 -3.99
CA GLU A 274 5.18 -6.05 -3.49
C GLU A 274 4.34 -6.50 -2.28
N PRO A 275 4.33 -5.76 -1.18
CA PRO A 275 3.45 -6.07 -0.05
C PRO A 275 1.96 -6.01 -0.40
N PHE A 276 1.58 -5.11 -1.32
CA PHE A 276 0.21 -4.90 -1.75
C PHE A 276 0.13 -4.52 -3.24
N GLY A 277 0.43 -3.27 -3.61
CA GLY A 277 0.35 -2.78 -4.99
C GLY A 277 -0.62 -1.61 -5.15
N LEU A 278 -0.42 -0.54 -4.36
CA LEU A 278 -1.29 0.65 -4.36
C LEU A 278 -1.49 1.24 -5.76
N THR A 279 -0.42 1.35 -6.55
CA THR A 279 -0.48 1.90 -7.92
C THR A 279 -1.40 1.07 -8.83
N ALA A 280 -1.37 -0.27 -8.71
CA ALA A 280 -2.29 -1.12 -9.46
C ALA A 280 -3.75 -0.91 -9.01
N MET A 281 -3.98 -0.81 -7.69
CA MET A 281 -5.31 -0.52 -7.14
C MET A 281 -5.84 0.85 -7.63
N GLU A 282 -4.99 1.88 -7.67
CA GLU A 282 -5.32 3.20 -8.23
C GLU A 282 -5.71 3.09 -9.70
N GLY A 283 -4.97 2.35 -10.51
CA GLY A 283 -5.31 2.11 -11.92
C GLY A 283 -6.66 1.40 -12.10
N LEU A 284 -6.92 0.34 -11.31
CA LEU A 284 -8.19 -0.40 -11.35
C LEU A 284 -9.38 0.48 -10.92
N SER A 285 -9.22 1.29 -9.85
CA SER A 285 -10.26 2.21 -9.39
C SER A 285 -10.62 3.29 -10.41
N ASN A 286 -9.73 3.55 -11.36
CA ASN A 286 -9.90 4.51 -12.46
C ASN A 286 -10.20 3.84 -13.81
N ARG A 287 -10.70 2.60 -13.83
CA ARG A 287 -11.02 1.85 -15.07
C ARG A 287 -9.88 1.75 -16.07
N MET A 288 -8.64 1.54 -15.61
CA MET A 288 -7.54 1.27 -16.53
C MET A 288 -7.41 -0.24 -16.81
N ALA A 289 -6.95 -0.58 -18.00
CA ALA A 289 -6.44 -1.93 -18.25
C ALA A 289 -5.06 -2.05 -17.58
N VAL A 290 -4.98 -2.75 -16.45
CA VAL A 290 -3.75 -2.89 -15.67
C VAL A 290 -3.00 -4.14 -16.11
N ILE A 291 -1.73 -3.98 -16.50
CA ILE A 291 -0.76 -5.07 -16.72
C ILE A 291 0.22 -5.08 -15.56
N ALA A 292 0.40 -6.21 -14.90
CA ALA A 292 1.31 -6.31 -13.77
C ALA A 292 2.12 -7.61 -13.78
N ASN A 293 3.29 -7.57 -13.12
CA ASN A 293 4.04 -8.78 -12.81
C ASN A 293 3.34 -9.58 -11.72
N LYS A 294 3.33 -10.90 -11.81
CA LYS A 294 2.74 -11.80 -10.80
C LYS A 294 3.67 -11.95 -9.59
N VAL A 295 3.76 -10.92 -8.75
CA VAL A 295 4.65 -10.89 -7.59
C VAL A 295 3.93 -10.38 -6.34
N GLY A 296 4.15 -11.07 -5.21
CA GLY A 296 3.64 -10.68 -3.90
C GLY A 296 2.14 -10.34 -3.90
N GLY A 297 1.76 -9.38 -3.06
CA GLY A 297 0.38 -8.90 -2.96
C GLY A 297 -0.15 -8.17 -4.21
N LEU A 298 0.72 -7.79 -5.14
CA LEU A 298 0.30 -7.24 -6.44
C LEU A 298 -0.51 -8.27 -7.24
N ALA A 299 -0.14 -9.54 -7.14
CA ALA A 299 -0.88 -10.63 -7.78
C ALA A 299 -2.31 -10.75 -7.24
N ASP A 300 -2.50 -10.58 -5.93
CA ASP A 300 -3.82 -10.66 -5.28
C ASP A 300 -4.80 -9.60 -5.81
N ILE A 301 -4.28 -8.39 -6.11
CA ILE A 301 -5.08 -7.26 -6.58
C ILE A 301 -5.48 -7.42 -8.04
N VAL A 302 -4.54 -7.86 -8.88
CA VAL A 302 -4.69 -7.78 -10.32
C VAL A 302 -5.32 -9.03 -10.93
N LYS A 303 -5.22 -10.21 -10.29
CA LYS A 303 -5.58 -11.53 -10.84
C LYS A 303 -6.94 -11.62 -11.56
N GLU A 304 -7.99 -11.04 -10.98
CA GLU A 304 -9.34 -11.07 -11.53
C GLU A 304 -9.71 -9.80 -12.30
N ASN A 305 -8.94 -8.74 -12.11
CA ASN A 305 -9.28 -7.38 -12.53
C ASN A 305 -8.40 -6.83 -13.64
N GLY A 306 -7.28 -7.46 -13.93
CA GLY A 306 -6.31 -7.00 -14.92
C GLY A 306 -5.63 -8.15 -15.65
N ILE A 307 -4.39 -7.93 -16.04
CA ILE A 307 -3.53 -8.92 -16.71
C ILE A 307 -2.30 -9.15 -15.85
N LEU A 308 -2.09 -10.40 -15.44
CA LEU A 308 -0.86 -10.83 -14.78
C LEU A 308 0.07 -11.48 -15.79
N ILE A 309 1.33 -11.09 -15.76
CA ILE A 309 2.42 -11.73 -16.52
C ILE A 309 3.33 -12.44 -15.50
N GLU A 310 3.54 -13.73 -15.68
CA GLU A 310 4.52 -14.46 -14.87
C GLU A 310 5.94 -14.14 -15.35
N ASN A 311 6.82 -13.78 -14.40
CA ASN A 311 8.22 -13.44 -14.70
C ASN A 311 8.34 -12.38 -15.80
N ILE A 312 7.70 -11.23 -15.61
CA ILE A 312 7.67 -10.15 -16.59
C ILE A 312 9.08 -9.80 -17.09
N ASN A 313 9.22 -9.74 -18.39
CA ASN A 313 10.43 -9.32 -19.09
C ASN A 313 10.08 -8.45 -20.29
N VAL A 314 11.09 -7.96 -21.01
CA VAL A 314 10.89 -7.05 -22.14
C VAL A 314 10.03 -7.67 -23.22
N GLU A 315 10.30 -8.92 -23.59
CA GLU A 315 9.61 -9.62 -24.68
C GLU A 315 8.12 -9.82 -24.38
N ASN A 316 7.80 -10.44 -23.22
CA ASN A 316 6.41 -10.76 -22.90
C ASN A 316 5.57 -9.49 -22.59
N LEU A 317 6.18 -8.43 -22.04
CA LEU A 317 5.52 -7.14 -21.89
C LEU A 317 5.28 -6.47 -23.25
N THR A 318 6.26 -6.49 -24.15
CA THR A 318 6.15 -5.99 -25.53
C THR A 318 4.99 -6.66 -26.26
N ASN A 319 4.93 -8.00 -26.22
CA ASN A 319 3.89 -8.80 -26.86
C ASN A 319 2.50 -8.47 -26.28
N LYS A 320 2.38 -8.35 -24.95
CA LYS A 320 1.10 -8.04 -24.31
C LYS A 320 0.63 -6.61 -24.61
N LEU A 321 1.52 -5.63 -24.63
CA LEU A 321 1.19 -4.26 -25.04
C LEU A 321 0.75 -4.20 -26.52
N ASN A 322 1.46 -4.90 -27.41
CA ASN A 322 1.11 -4.99 -28.82
C ASN A 322 -0.29 -5.60 -29.01
N GLU A 323 -0.60 -6.71 -28.31
CA GLU A 323 -1.92 -7.35 -28.33
C GLU A 323 -3.04 -6.40 -27.90
N LEU A 324 -2.84 -5.65 -26.81
CA LEU A 324 -3.84 -4.71 -26.31
C LEU A 324 -4.02 -3.53 -27.24
N ILE A 325 -2.94 -2.91 -27.68
CA ILE A 325 -2.99 -1.71 -28.53
C ILE A 325 -3.65 -2.01 -29.88
N THR A 326 -3.43 -3.19 -30.44
CA THR A 326 -4.07 -3.63 -31.70
C THR A 326 -5.51 -4.09 -31.52
N ASN A 327 -5.97 -4.32 -30.29
CA ASN A 327 -7.33 -4.79 -30.02
C ASN A 327 -8.06 -3.88 -29.00
N PRO A 328 -8.63 -2.74 -29.42
CA PRO A 328 -9.35 -1.82 -28.54
C PRO A 328 -10.51 -2.48 -27.76
N ASN A 329 -11.19 -3.45 -28.35
CA ASN A 329 -12.29 -4.17 -27.69
C ASN A 329 -11.78 -4.98 -26.49
N LEU A 330 -10.56 -5.53 -26.58
CA LEU A 330 -9.95 -6.24 -25.45
C LEU A 330 -9.62 -5.28 -24.31
N ILE A 331 -9.14 -4.07 -24.61
CA ILE A 331 -8.91 -3.03 -23.60
C ILE A 331 -10.22 -2.70 -22.89
N LEU A 332 -11.29 -2.41 -23.63
CA LEU A 332 -12.61 -2.09 -23.05
C LEU A 332 -13.12 -3.21 -22.15
N LYS A 333 -13.04 -4.46 -22.60
CA LYS A 333 -13.45 -5.63 -21.82
C LYS A 333 -12.69 -5.74 -20.48
N ILE A 334 -11.39 -5.45 -20.48
CA ILE A 334 -10.57 -5.48 -19.26
C ILE A 334 -10.95 -4.31 -18.34
N GLN A 335 -11.14 -3.13 -18.89
CA GLN A 335 -11.55 -1.92 -18.18
C GLN A 335 -12.92 -2.09 -17.49
N GLU A 336 -13.88 -2.69 -18.16
CA GLU A 336 -15.20 -3.02 -17.59
C GLU A 336 -15.08 -4.07 -16.49
N ARG A 337 -14.34 -5.15 -16.75
CA ARG A 337 -14.12 -6.21 -15.75
C ARG A 337 -13.46 -5.66 -14.49
N SER A 338 -12.44 -4.80 -14.62
CA SER A 338 -11.74 -4.21 -13.48
C SER A 338 -12.66 -3.35 -12.61
N TRP A 339 -13.59 -2.66 -13.23
CA TRP A 339 -14.57 -1.82 -12.56
C TRP A 339 -15.66 -2.65 -11.85
N LEU A 340 -16.26 -3.61 -12.54
CA LEU A 340 -17.35 -4.41 -12.01
C LEU A 340 -16.90 -5.30 -10.85
N ASN A 341 -15.68 -5.80 -10.88
CA ASN A 341 -15.11 -6.67 -9.87
C ASN A 341 -14.28 -5.94 -8.81
N TYR A 342 -14.33 -4.61 -8.74
CA TYR A 342 -13.53 -3.85 -7.78
C TYR A 342 -13.97 -4.11 -6.34
N LYS A 343 -13.11 -4.76 -5.56
CA LYS A 343 -13.41 -5.22 -4.18
C LYS A 343 -12.81 -4.33 -3.09
N TYR A 344 -12.07 -3.28 -3.48
CA TYR A 344 -11.24 -2.48 -2.56
C TYR A 344 -11.89 -1.15 -2.19
N ASP A 345 -13.22 -1.03 -2.35
CA ASP A 345 -13.96 0.18 -2.02
C ASP A 345 -13.83 0.52 -0.53
N GLN A 346 -13.65 1.79 -0.22
CA GLN A 346 -13.41 2.28 1.14
C GLN A 346 -14.53 1.90 2.10
N LYS A 347 -15.79 2.01 1.69
CA LYS A 347 -16.93 1.69 2.55
C LYS A 347 -16.93 0.20 2.92
N THR A 348 -16.80 -0.66 1.93
CA THR A 348 -16.77 -2.11 2.11
C THR A 348 -15.63 -2.56 3.02
N ILE A 349 -14.42 -2.06 2.78
CA ILE A 349 -13.24 -2.44 3.57
C ILE A 349 -13.30 -1.85 4.99
N SER A 350 -13.77 -0.61 5.16
CA SER A 350 -13.93 0.03 6.47
C SER A 350 -14.91 -0.76 7.36
N LEU A 351 -16.05 -1.15 6.82
CA LEU A 351 -17.05 -1.95 7.54
C LEU A 351 -16.55 -3.38 7.84
N LYS A 352 -15.81 -4.01 6.90
CA LYS A 352 -15.14 -5.30 7.16
C LYS A 352 -14.15 -5.19 8.31
N GLN A 353 -13.38 -4.11 8.37
CA GLN A 353 -12.44 -3.87 9.47
C GLN A 353 -13.16 -3.70 10.80
N ASP A 354 -14.28 -3.01 10.82
CA ASP A 354 -15.08 -2.84 12.03
C ASP A 354 -15.64 -4.16 12.57
N LEU A 355 -16.06 -5.07 11.68
CA LEU A 355 -16.51 -6.43 12.09
C LEU A 355 -15.37 -7.22 12.75
N ILE A 356 -14.16 -7.16 12.17
CA ILE A 356 -12.99 -7.83 12.76
C ILE A 356 -12.59 -7.18 14.10
N ARG A 357 -12.65 -5.86 14.21
CA ARG A 357 -12.43 -5.14 15.48
C ARG A 357 -13.39 -5.60 16.57
N GLN A 358 -14.67 -5.72 16.23
CA GLN A 358 -15.70 -6.19 17.16
C GLN A 358 -15.43 -7.64 17.59
N GLU A 359 -15.18 -8.53 16.63
CA GLU A 359 -14.85 -9.94 16.89
C GLU A 359 -13.66 -10.08 17.85
N LEU A 360 -12.55 -9.39 17.56
CA LEU A 360 -11.34 -9.44 18.38
C LEU A 360 -11.52 -8.84 19.78
N TYR A 361 -12.38 -7.83 19.90
CA TYR A 361 -12.72 -7.21 21.18
C TYR A 361 -13.60 -8.14 22.04
N ASP A 362 -14.60 -8.77 21.45
CA ASP A 362 -15.52 -9.65 22.16
C ASP A 362 -14.84 -10.95 22.58
N ASN A 363 -14.03 -11.56 21.71
CA ASN A 363 -13.25 -12.76 22.02
C ASN A 363 -12.19 -12.55 23.13
N PHE A 364 -11.79 -11.32 23.39
CA PHE A 364 -10.88 -10.99 24.48
C PHE A 364 -11.57 -10.88 25.84
N LYS A 365 -12.89 -10.63 25.86
CA LYS A 365 -13.69 -10.55 27.09
C LYS A 365 -14.08 -11.91 27.65
N CYS A 366 -14.13 -12.93 26.79
CA CYS A 366 -14.41 -14.31 27.14
C CYS A 366 -13.17 -15.04 27.63
#